data_169894d2aeee5743825549f0769199ee
#
_entry.id   169894d2aeee5743825549f0769199ee
#
_cell.length_a   1.000
_cell.length_b   1.000
_cell.length_c   1.000
_cell.angle_alpha   90.00
_cell.angle_beta   90.00
_cell.angle_gamma   90.00
#
_symmetry.space_group_name_H-M   'P 1'
#
loop_
_entity.id
_entity.type
_entity.pdbx_description
1 polymer ?
#
loop_
_entity_poly.entity_id
_entity_poly.type
_entity_poly.pdbx_seq_one_letter_code
_entity_poly.pdbx_strand_id
1 'polypeptide(L)'
;MNQNQSKALYEQAVQYIPGGVNSPVRAFKGVGGNPLFFKGGEGAYLIDADNNRYVDYVGAWGPLILGHSHQKVIAAIETQLQTGIGYGASTEAEVEIAKKICNLVHSIEQLSLIHI
;
A
#
# COMPACT_ATOMS: atom_id res chain seq x y z
N MET A 1 21.69 -10.93 -5.52
CA MET A 1 21.14 -9.57 -5.68
C MET A 1 21.87 -8.65 -4.72
N ASN A 2 22.20 -7.43 -5.14
CA ASN A 2 22.77 -6.42 -4.23
C ASN A 2 21.66 -5.96 -3.27
N GLN A 3 21.97 -5.78 -1.98
CA GLN A 3 21.05 -5.31 -0.94
C GLN A 3 21.73 -4.28 0.00
N ASN A 4 22.77 -3.63 -0.48
CA ASN A 4 23.56 -2.72 0.34
C ASN A 4 22.77 -1.50 0.82
N GLN A 5 21.91 -0.94 -0.03
CA GLN A 5 21.04 0.20 0.35
C GLN A 5 19.97 -0.22 1.36
N SER A 6 19.31 -1.37 1.14
CA SER A 6 18.34 -1.90 2.09
C SER A 6 18.96 -2.17 3.45
N LYS A 7 20.19 -2.72 3.49
CA LYS A 7 20.94 -2.95 4.73
C LYS A 7 21.26 -1.64 5.45
N ALA A 8 21.79 -0.64 4.74
CA ALA A 8 22.11 0.67 5.31
C ALA A 8 20.85 1.39 5.84
N LEU A 9 19.73 1.28 5.14
CA LEU A 9 18.44 1.82 5.61
C LEU A 9 17.94 1.09 6.86
N TYR A 10 18.11 -0.22 6.94
CA TYR A 10 17.73 -0.97 8.13
C TYR A 10 18.59 -0.60 9.35
N GLU A 11 19.91 -0.45 9.18
CA GLU A 11 20.82 0.01 10.23
C GLU A 11 20.44 1.39 10.76
N GLN A 12 19.95 2.29 9.92
CA GLN A 12 19.37 3.57 10.35
C GLN A 12 18.01 3.39 11.01
N ALA A 13 17.13 2.58 10.44
CA ALA A 13 15.78 2.38 10.96
C ALA A 13 15.76 1.87 12.40
N VAL A 14 16.66 0.97 12.78
CA VAL A 14 16.72 0.44 14.16
C VAL A 14 17.09 1.49 15.21
N GLN A 15 17.66 2.63 14.80
CA GLN A 15 17.97 3.74 15.71
C GLN A 15 16.74 4.57 16.09
N TYR A 16 15.70 4.56 15.25
CA TYR A 16 14.52 5.43 15.37
C TYR A 16 13.20 4.66 15.46
N ILE A 17 13.18 3.42 15.02
CA ILE A 17 11.97 2.58 14.95
C ILE A 17 12.22 1.29 15.71
N PRO A 18 11.40 0.94 16.71
CA PRO A 18 11.55 -0.31 17.45
C PRO A 18 11.61 -1.53 16.51
N GLY A 19 12.75 -2.24 16.53
CA GLY A 19 13.00 -3.37 15.64
C GLY A 19 13.24 -3.00 14.16
N GLY A 20 13.38 -1.69 13.83
CA GLY A 20 13.66 -1.18 12.48
C GLY A 20 12.49 -1.27 11.51
N VAL A 21 11.28 -1.62 11.97
CA VAL A 21 10.10 -1.81 11.11
C VAL A 21 8.83 -1.36 11.81
N ASN A 22 7.85 -0.85 11.05
CA ASN A 22 6.55 -0.41 11.57
C ASN A 22 5.51 -1.56 11.67
N SER A 23 5.92 -2.79 11.39
CA SER A 23 5.09 -3.99 11.59
C SER A 23 5.98 -5.21 11.83
N PRO A 24 5.70 -6.04 12.85
CA PRO A 24 6.52 -7.21 13.19
C PRO A 24 6.71 -8.20 12.03
N VAL A 25 5.71 -8.35 11.15
CA VAL A 25 5.79 -9.24 9.99
C VAL A 25 6.83 -8.79 8.96
N ARG A 26 7.22 -7.52 8.97
CA ARG A 26 8.24 -6.97 8.07
C ARG A 26 9.66 -7.15 8.57
N ALA A 27 9.84 -7.65 9.81
CA ALA A 27 11.16 -7.75 10.46
C ALA A 27 12.02 -8.94 9.99
N PHE A 28 11.52 -9.78 9.12
CA PHE A 28 12.19 -10.99 8.60
C PHE A 28 12.65 -12.00 9.66
N LYS A 29 12.18 -11.88 10.92
CA LYS A 29 12.58 -12.76 12.03
C LYS A 29 12.32 -14.24 11.77
N GLY A 30 11.23 -14.55 11.06
CA GLY A 30 10.85 -15.93 10.74
C GLY A 30 11.55 -16.53 9.52
N VAL A 31 12.14 -15.69 8.65
CA VAL A 31 12.74 -16.12 7.38
C VAL A 31 14.24 -15.84 7.29
N GLY A 32 14.79 -15.06 8.22
CA GLY A 32 16.18 -14.65 8.25
C GLY A 32 16.51 -13.54 7.24
N GLY A 33 17.73 -13.00 7.34
CA GLY A 33 18.16 -11.87 6.52
C GLY A 33 17.71 -10.52 7.04
N ASN A 34 17.87 -9.48 6.23
CA ASN A 34 17.45 -8.12 6.54
C ASN A 34 16.18 -7.75 5.75
N PRO A 35 15.31 -6.91 6.33
CA PRO A 35 14.18 -6.34 5.60
C PRO A 35 14.60 -5.63 4.33
N LEU A 36 13.84 -5.79 3.26
CA LEU A 36 14.00 -5.02 2.03
C LEU A 36 13.24 -3.70 2.16
N PHE A 37 13.85 -2.63 1.64
CA PHE A 37 13.23 -1.31 1.58
C PHE A 37 12.85 -1.02 0.14
N PHE A 38 11.55 -0.87 -0.10
CA PHE A 38 11.02 -0.62 -1.44
C PHE A 38 10.90 0.88 -1.68
N LYS A 39 11.24 1.32 -2.89
CA LYS A 39 11.14 2.71 -3.34
C LYS A 39 10.10 2.92 -4.42
N GLY A 40 9.56 1.86 -4.98
CA GLY A 40 8.54 1.96 -6.01
C GLY A 40 7.92 0.62 -6.35
N GLY A 41 6.92 0.68 -7.22
CA GLY A 41 6.27 -0.49 -7.78
C GLY A 41 5.61 -0.14 -9.12
N GLU A 42 5.55 -1.11 -10.01
CA GLU A 42 4.94 -1.00 -11.33
C GLU A 42 4.26 -2.30 -11.72
N GLY A 43 2.97 -2.26 -12.01
CA GLY A 43 2.19 -3.44 -12.33
C GLY A 43 2.32 -4.51 -11.22
N ALA A 44 2.79 -5.69 -11.57
CA ALA A 44 2.98 -6.79 -10.63
C ALA A 44 4.33 -6.77 -9.89
N TYR A 45 5.11 -5.72 -9.99
CA TYR A 45 6.48 -5.69 -9.47
C TYR A 45 6.68 -4.62 -8.41
N LEU A 46 7.45 -4.98 -7.37
CA LEU A 46 8.08 -4.06 -6.42
C LEU A 46 9.53 -3.81 -6.82
N ILE A 47 10.03 -2.61 -6.55
CA ILE A 47 11.40 -2.17 -6.82
C ILE A 47 12.01 -1.74 -5.49
N ASP A 48 13.08 -2.41 -5.07
CA ASP A 48 13.77 -2.07 -3.83
C ASP A 48 14.73 -0.86 -3.98
N ALA A 49 15.30 -0.43 -2.87
CA ALA A 49 16.27 0.67 -2.81
C ALA A 49 17.52 0.41 -3.67
N ASP A 50 17.87 -0.85 -3.90
CA ASP A 50 19.00 -1.30 -4.70
C ASP A 50 18.64 -1.53 -6.18
N ASN A 51 17.43 -1.20 -6.63
CA ASN A 51 16.89 -1.41 -7.99
C ASN A 51 16.61 -2.88 -8.36
N ASN A 52 16.58 -3.80 -7.41
CA ASN A 52 16.12 -5.14 -7.72
C ASN A 52 14.61 -5.16 -7.89
N ARG A 53 14.12 -5.99 -8.82
CA ARG A 53 12.70 -6.20 -9.08
C ARG A 53 12.23 -7.51 -8.48
N TYR A 54 11.07 -7.49 -7.83
CA TYR A 54 10.42 -8.65 -7.21
C TYR A 54 8.98 -8.71 -7.68
N VAL A 55 8.50 -9.92 -7.99
CA VAL A 55 7.07 -10.12 -8.21
C VAL A 55 6.34 -9.97 -6.87
N ASP A 56 5.36 -9.09 -6.81
CA ASP A 56 4.58 -8.84 -5.61
C ASP A 56 3.37 -9.80 -5.53
N TYR A 57 3.47 -10.80 -4.68
CA TYR A 57 2.36 -11.71 -4.36
C TYR A 57 1.51 -11.23 -3.16
N VAL A 58 1.84 -10.09 -2.57
CA VAL A 58 1.16 -9.57 -1.38
C VAL A 58 0.11 -8.52 -1.73
N GLY A 59 0.36 -7.69 -2.76
CA GLY A 59 -0.56 -6.67 -3.24
C GLY A 59 -1.04 -5.72 -2.14
N ALA A 60 -0.10 -5.29 -1.25
CA ALA A 60 -0.38 -4.46 -0.07
C ALA A 60 -1.49 -5.01 0.84
N TRP A 61 -1.58 -6.33 0.97
CA TRP A 61 -2.59 -7.07 1.75
C TRP A 61 -4.02 -6.96 1.18
N GLY A 62 -4.14 -6.87 -0.14
CA GLY A 62 -5.40 -6.97 -0.87
C GLY A 62 -5.81 -5.76 -1.71
N PRO A 63 -5.50 -4.49 -1.36
CA PRO A 63 -6.04 -3.36 -2.10
C PRO A 63 -5.48 -3.17 -3.52
N LEU A 64 -4.31 -3.74 -3.86
CA LEU A 64 -3.66 -3.53 -5.15
C LEU A 64 -4.10 -4.53 -6.24
N ILE A 65 -5.41 -4.71 -6.43
CA ILE A 65 -5.96 -5.61 -7.46
C ILE A 65 -5.53 -5.22 -8.89
N LEU A 66 -5.30 -3.95 -9.16
CA LEU A 66 -4.84 -3.44 -10.45
C LEU A 66 -3.32 -3.35 -10.55
N GLY A 67 -2.60 -3.80 -9.52
CA GLY A 67 -1.16 -3.67 -9.40
C GLY A 67 -0.71 -2.27 -8.98
N HIS A 68 0.61 -2.11 -8.93
CA HIS A 68 1.25 -0.87 -8.53
C HIS A 68 1.15 0.20 -9.62
N SER A 69 0.98 1.45 -9.20
CA SER A 69 1.06 2.65 -10.07
C SER A 69 0.12 2.60 -11.29
N HIS A 70 -1.08 2.04 -11.13
CA HIS A 70 -2.06 1.97 -12.21
C HIS A 70 -2.47 3.38 -12.65
N GLN A 71 -2.28 3.71 -13.93
CA GLN A 71 -2.38 5.08 -14.45
C GLN A 71 -3.72 5.76 -14.18
N LYS A 72 -4.84 5.04 -14.32
CA LYS A 72 -6.17 5.62 -14.04
C LYS A 72 -6.37 5.92 -12.55
N VAL A 73 -5.78 5.11 -11.67
CA VAL A 73 -5.84 5.34 -10.21
C VAL A 73 -4.99 6.56 -9.85
N ILE A 74 -3.76 6.65 -10.38
CA ILE A 74 -2.89 7.81 -10.16
C ILE A 74 -3.56 9.09 -10.63
N ALA A 75 -4.10 9.12 -11.85
CA ALA A 75 -4.78 10.31 -12.38
C ALA A 75 -6.00 10.74 -11.52
N ALA A 76 -6.77 9.78 -11.00
CA ALA A 76 -7.88 10.07 -10.10
C ALA A 76 -7.41 10.68 -8.77
N ILE A 77 -6.31 10.14 -8.20
CA ILE A 77 -5.70 10.67 -6.97
C ILE A 77 -5.15 12.09 -7.21
N GLU A 78 -4.45 12.32 -8.31
CA GLU A 78 -3.91 13.64 -8.68
C GLU A 78 -5.04 14.67 -8.81
N THR A 79 -6.17 14.29 -9.40
CA THR A 79 -7.35 15.15 -9.48
C THR A 79 -7.91 15.48 -8.07
N GLN A 80 -8.05 14.44 -7.22
CA GLN A 80 -8.59 14.62 -5.86
C GLN A 80 -7.68 15.48 -4.98
N LEU A 81 -6.36 15.41 -5.16
CA LEU A 81 -5.39 16.21 -4.42
C LEU A 81 -5.62 17.73 -4.59
N GLN A 82 -6.21 18.18 -5.70
CA GLN A 82 -6.51 19.61 -5.95
C GLN A 82 -7.59 20.15 -5.00
N THR A 83 -8.44 19.28 -4.46
CA THR A 83 -9.54 19.65 -3.55
C THR A 83 -9.36 19.15 -2.12
N GLY A 84 -8.31 18.35 -1.89
CA GLY A 84 -7.99 17.76 -0.59
C GLY A 84 -8.42 16.28 -0.47
N ILE A 85 -7.86 15.60 0.52
CA ILE A 85 -8.02 14.14 0.71
C ILE A 85 -8.54 13.76 2.09
N GLY A 86 -8.79 14.72 2.98
CA GLY A 86 -9.28 14.46 4.32
C GLY A 86 -10.04 15.64 4.86
N TYR A 87 -11.31 15.45 5.21
CA TYR A 87 -12.20 16.55 5.60
C TYR A 87 -12.71 16.42 7.05
N GLY A 88 -12.56 15.27 7.70
CA GLY A 88 -13.16 15.00 9.01
C GLY A 88 -14.68 15.06 9.01
N ALA A 89 -15.30 14.88 7.85
CA ALA A 89 -16.75 14.96 7.62
C ALA A 89 -17.14 14.03 6.47
N SER A 90 -18.44 13.76 6.31
CA SER A 90 -18.97 12.94 5.21
C SER A 90 -18.70 13.57 3.85
N THR A 91 -18.44 12.74 2.85
CA THR A 91 -18.12 13.16 1.49
C THR A 91 -19.06 12.53 0.46
N GLU A 92 -19.18 13.16 -0.69
CA GLU A 92 -19.92 12.61 -1.83
C GLU A 92 -19.31 11.26 -2.30
N ALA A 93 -17.97 11.17 -2.30
CA ALA A 93 -17.25 9.97 -2.72
C ALA A 93 -17.61 8.72 -1.88
N GLU A 94 -17.90 8.88 -0.58
CA GLU A 94 -18.35 7.77 0.27
C GLU A 94 -19.71 7.23 -0.18
N VAL A 95 -20.64 8.13 -0.54
CA VAL A 95 -21.95 7.75 -1.05
C VAL A 95 -21.85 7.05 -2.39
N GLU A 96 -21.01 7.57 -3.28
CA GLU A 96 -20.81 7.00 -4.61
C GLU A 96 -20.18 5.60 -4.56
N ILE A 97 -19.15 5.40 -3.73
CA ILE A 97 -18.55 4.06 -3.58
C ILE A 97 -19.53 3.06 -2.94
N ALA A 98 -20.32 3.48 -1.94
CA ALA A 98 -21.30 2.62 -1.30
C ALA A 98 -22.37 2.18 -2.32
N LYS A 99 -22.98 3.11 -3.07
CA LYS A 99 -23.92 2.81 -4.15
C LYS A 99 -23.33 1.83 -5.17
N LYS A 100 -22.10 2.08 -5.61
CA LYS A 100 -21.42 1.25 -6.60
C LYS A 100 -21.24 -0.19 -6.11
N ILE A 101 -20.81 -0.37 -4.88
CA ILE A 101 -20.60 -1.71 -4.29
C ILE A 101 -21.94 -2.44 -4.12
N CYS A 102 -22.98 -1.78 -3.56
CA CYS A 102 -24.31 -2.40 -3.40
C CYS A 102 -24.92 -2.79 -4.75
N ASN A 103 -24.73 -2.00 -5.78
CA ASN A 103 -25.21 -2.32 -7.13
C ASN A 103 -24.46 -3.46 -7.82
N LEU A 104 -23.17 -3.65 -7.52
CA LEU A 104 -22.36 -4.72 -8.10
C LEU A 104 -22.50 -6.05 -7.38
N VAL A 105 -22.79 -6.02 -6.10
CA VAL A 105 -22.85 -7.22 -5.25
C VAL A 105 -24.26 -7.34 -4.64
N HIS A 106 -25.11 -8.13 -5.27
CA HIS A 106 -26.53 -8.24 -4.93
C HIS A 106 -26.86 -8.66 -3.49
N SER A 107 -25.90 -9.29 -2.79
CA SER A 107 -26.05 -9.68 -1.38
C SER A 107 -25.74 -8.56 -0.40
N ILE A 108 -25.27 -7.41 -0.86
CA ILE A 108 -24.95 -6.26 -0.02
C ILE A 108 -26.07 -5.23 -0.13
N GLU A 109 -26.80 -5.04 0.95
CA GLU A 109 -27.87 -4.05 1.05
C GLU A 109 -27.36 -2.68 1.52
N GLN A 110 -26.40 -2.70 2.45
CA GLN A 110 -25.78 -1.52 3.03
C GLN A 110 -24.27 -1.75 3.23
N LEU A 111 -23.50 -0.68 3.19
CA LEU A 111 -22.06 -0.70 3.34
C LEU A 111 -21.60 0.32 4.39
N SER A 112 -20.71 -0.10 5.26
CA SER A 112 -19.91 0.80 6.09
C SER A 112 -18.43 0.61 5.80
N LEU A 113 -17.69 1.71 5.75
CA LEU A 113 -16.23 1.70 5.54
C LEU A 113 -15.45 1.66 6.86
N ILE A 114 -16.12 1.68 8.00
CA ILE A 114 -15.49 1.75 9.32
C ILE A 114 -16.07 0.76 10.33
N HIS A 115 -17.35 0.46 10.29
CA HIS A 115 -17.98 -0.47 11.24
C HIS A 115 -17.85 -1.91 10.74
N ILE A 116 -17.51 -2.78 11.63
CA ILE A 116 -17.42 -4.22 11.41
C ILE A 116 -18.36 -4.92 12.37
#